data_14ac0c021eb7647efd88aafbc30ad544
#
_entry.id   14ac0c021eb7647efd88aafbc30ad544
#
_cell.length_a   1.000
_cell.length_b   1.000
_cell.length_c   1.000
_cell.angle_alpha   90.00
_cell.angle_beta   90.00
_cell.angle_gamma   90.00
#
_symmetry.space_group_name_H-M   'P 1'
#
loop_
_entity.id
_entity.type
_entity.pdbx_description
1 polymer ?
#
loop_
_entity_poly.entity_id
_entity_poly.type
_entity_poly.pdbx_seq_one_letter_code
_entity_poly.pdbx_strand_id
1 'polypeptide(L)'
;RSPRGYRVYDFKPFYRGAKVTVIGAISIKQVLAVMTLNGSMDGNGFKVFVEKCLLPQLWEGAVVVMDNLPAHKVIEIEPLIQSVGASVLYQSPYSPDFNPIEHWWSQLKAFLRQFSPTNSKMVDVLIRTALDLVNPKHLKNWFTSCCYCTSLT
;
A
#
# COMPACT_ATOMS: atom_id res chain seq x y z
N ARG A 1 -6.11 -15.51 10.20
CA ARG A 1 -5.31 -14.34 10.53
C ARG A 1 -4.35 -14.01 9.40
N SER A 2 -4.55 -12.92 8.78
CA SER A 2 -3.70 -12.50 7.65
C SER A 2 -2.96 -11.24 8.00
N PRO A 3 -1.63 -11.25 8.01
CA PRO A 3 -0.87 -10.02 8.11
C PRO A 3 -1.09 -9.15 6.87
N ARG A 4 -0.92 -7.87 7.03
CA ARG A 4 -1.06 -6.90 5.96
C ARG A 4 0.19 -6.06 5.86
N GLY A 5 0.54 -5.76 4.63
CA GLY A 5 1.59 -4.81 4.36
C GLY A 5 1.03 -3.63 3.60
N TYR A 6 1.59 -2.48 3.82
CA TYR A 6 1.36 -1.32 2.98
C TYR A 6 2.67 -0.59 2.76
N ARG A 7 2.70 0.20 1.72
CA ARG A 7 3.86 1.01 1.42
C ARG A 7 3.47 2.29 0.72
N VAL A 8 4.22 3.33 1.03
CA VAL A 8 4.19 4.57 0.27
C VAL A 8 5.08 4.42 -0.93
N TYR A 9 4.60 4.86 -2.05
CA TYR A 9 5.36 4.82 -3.28
C TYR A 9 5.31 6.15 -4.00
N ASP A 10 6.48 6.73 -4.21
CA ASP A 10 6.68 7.92 -5.00
C ASP A 10 7.15 7.54 -6.39
N PHE A 11 6.44 7.93 -7.43
CA PHE A 11 6.94 7.78 -8.78
C PHE A 11 6.60 9.00 -9.62
N LYS A 12 7.47 9.29 -10.57
CA LYS A 12 7.24 10.37 -11.51
C LYS A 12 6.43 9.83 -12.66
N PRO A 13 5.26 10.39 -12.96
CA PRO A 13 4.55 10.06 -14.19
C PRO A 13 5.41 10.38 -15.40
N PHE A 14 5.13 9.75 -16.52
CA PHE A 14 5.88 9.96 -17.77
C PHE A 14 5.49 11.27 -18.46
N TYR A 15 5.28 12.33 -17.69
CA TYR A 15 5.01 13.67 -18.20
C TYR A 15 5.76 14.69 -17.34
N ARG A 16 5.98 15.84 -17.91
CA ARG A 16 6.53 16.97 -17.15
C ARG A 16 5.44 17.53 -16.25
N GLY A 17 5.54 17.32 -14.97
CA GLY A 17 4.53 17.79 -14.06
C GLY A 17 4.81 17.47 -12.62
N ALA A 18 3.79 17.59 -11.80
CA ALA A 18 3.87 17.36 -10.38
C ALA A 18 4.09 15.88 -10.05
N LYS A 19 4.84 15.65 -9.00
CA LYS A 19 5.03 14.33 -8.42
C LYS A 19 3.70 13.81 -7.90
N VAL A 20 3.41 12.54 -8.13
CA VAL A 20 2.25 11.85 -7.56
C VAL A 20 2.75 10.75 -6.63
N THR A 21 2.22 10.75 -5.42
CA THR A 21 2.50 9.70 -4.43
C THR A 21 1.29 8.79 -4.32
N VAL A 22 1.52 7.49 -4.33
CA VAL A 22 0.48 6.49 -4.14
C VAL A 22 0.72 5.78 -2.82
N ILE A 23 -0.31 5.75 -1.98
CA ILE A 23 -0.29 5.03 -0.71
C ILE A 23 -1.29 3.88 -0.83
N GLY A 24 -0.89 2.70 -0.43
CA GLY A 24 -1.77 1.55 -0.54
C GLY A 24 -1.62 0.56 0.59
N ALA A 25 -2.65 -0.26 0.74
CA ALA A 25 -2.65 -1.39 1.66
C ALA A 25 -3.24 -2.60 0.96
N ILE A 26 -2.58 -3.73 1.09
CA ILE A 26 -3.03 -4.99 0.53
C ILE A 26 -3.20 -6.05 1.60
N SER A 27 -4.07 -7.00 1.33
CA SER A 27 -4.20 -8.23 2.11
C SER A 27 -3.98 -9.42 1.19
N ILE A 28 -3.99 -10.61 1.76
CA ILE A 28 -3.87 -11.84 1.00
C ILE A 28 -5.02 -12.03 0.00
N LYS A 29 -6.15 -11.37 0.22
CA LYS A 29 -7.37 -11.55 -0.58
C LYS A 29 -7.63 -10.41 -1.55
N GLN A 30 -7.26 -9.18 -1.20
CA GLN A 30 -7.61 -8.00 -1.99
C GLN A 30 -6.74 -6.80 -1.66
N VAL A 31 -6.77 -5.83 -2.55
CA VAL A 31 -6.29 -4.49 -2.26
C VAL A 31 -7.34 -3.82 -1.37
N LEU A 32 -6.91 -3.37 -0.21
CA LEU A 32 -7.83 -2.86 0.81
C LEU A 32 -8.10 -1.37 0.68
N ALA A 33 -7.07 -0.62 0.38
CA ALA A 33 -7.15 0.84 0.35
C ALA A 33 -6.06 1.39 -0.56
N VAL A 34 -6.39 2.45 -1.27
CA VAL A 34 -5.44 3.20 -2.10
C VAL A 34 -5.79 4.68 -2.02
N MET A 35 -4.79 5.51 -1.91
CA MET A 35 -4.94 6.96 -1.97
C MET A 35 -3.81 7.55 -2.81
N THR A 36 -4.13 8.55 -3.61
CA THR A 36 -3.14 9.31 -4.36
C THR A 36 -3.02 10.71 -3.78
N LEU A 37 -1.81 11.23 -3.78
CA LEU A 37 -1.50 12.58 -3.33
C LEU A 37 -0.70 13.29 -4.41
N ASN A 38 -0.99 14.57 -4.59
CA ASN A 38 -0.11 15.42 -5.37
C ASN A 38 1.03 15.90 -4.47
N GLY A 39 2.27 15.66 -4.92
CA GLY A 39 3.45 15.97 -4.13
C GLY A 39 3.92 14.80 -3.28
N SER A 40 4.73 15.09 -2.28
CA SER A 40 5.29 14.10 -1.37
C SER A 40 4.36 13.84 -0.20
N MET A 41 4.40 12.62 0.30
CA MET A 41 3.68 12.27 1.51
C MET A 41 4.43 12.76 2.75
N ASP A 42 3.69 13.34 3.68
CA ASP A 42 4.15 13.64 5.02
C ASP A 42 3.34 12.84 6.05
N GLY A 43 3.61 13.08 7.34
CA GLY A 43 2.89 12.41 8.42
C GLY A 43 1.39 12.69 8.42
N ASN A 44 1.00 13.91 8.06
CA ASN A 44 -0.43 14.29 7.98
C ASN A 44 -1.13 13.57 6.83
N GLY A 45 -0.50 13.50 5.67
CA GLY A 45 -1.04 12.76 4.52
C GLY A 45 -1.22 11.30 4.84
N PHE A 46 -0.25 10.71 5.51
CA PHE A 46 -0.34 9.32 5.94
C PHE A 46 -1.45 9.10 6.97
N LYS A 47 -1.58 10.01 7.92
CA LYS A 47 -2.66 9.96 8.92
C LYS A 47 -4.04 10.01 8.26
N VAL A 48 -4.23 10.88 7.27
CA VAL A 48 -5.47 10.96 6.50
C VAL A 48 -5.75 9.62 5.80
N PHE A 49 -4.74 9.02 5.18
CA PHE A 49 -4.89 7.70 4.56
C PHE A 49 -5.35 6.66 5.59
N VAL A 50 -4.71 6.61 6.74
CA VAL A 50 -5.08 5.66 7.80
C VAL A 50 -6.53 5.88 8.24
N GLU A 51 -6.88 7.11 8.58
CA GLU A 51 -8.22 7.44 9.09
C GLU A 51 -9.33 7.20 8.07
N LYS A 52 -9.13 7.64 6.83
CA LYS A 52 -10.19 7.68 5.81
C LYS A 52 -10.24 6.42 4.96
N CYS A 53 -9.11 5.80 4.70
CA CYS A 53 -9.03 4.69 3.74
C CYS A 53 -8.75 3.36 4.41
N LEU A 54 -7.85 3.31 5.38
CA LEU A 54 -7.40 2.06 5.98
C LEU A 54 -8.29 1.57 7.10
N LEU A 55 -8.59 2.41 8.10
CA LEU A 55 -9.37 1.99 9.28
C LEU A 55 -10.71 1.35 8.92
N PRO A 56 -11.50 1.86 7.95
CA PRO A 56 -12.75 1.22 7.58
C PRO A 56 -12.60 -0.21 7.05
N GLN A 57 -11.40 -0.57 6.59
CA GLN A 57 -11.12 -1.87 6.01
C GLN A 57 -10.47 -2.85 7.00
N LEU A 58 -10.07 -2.37 8.16
CA LEU A 58 -9.43 -3.21 9.16
C LEU A 58 -10.48 -3.99 9.97
N TRP A 59 -10.03 -5.09 10.56
CA TRP A 59 -10.82 -5.93 11.43
C TRP A 59 -10.08 -6.17 12.74
N GLU A 60 -10.81 -6.61 13.74
CA GLU A 60 -10.21 -7.01 15.00
C GLU A 60 -9.24 -8.17 14.80
N GLY A 61 -8.07 -8.05 15.38
CA GLY A 61 -6.99 -9.02 15.24
C GLY A 61 -6.11 -8.85 14.01
N ALA A 62 -6.39 -7.87 13.14
CA ALA A 62 -5.53 -7.59 11.99
C ALA A 62 -4.16 -7.11 12.44
N VAL A 63 -3.13 -7.52 11.71
CA VAL A 63 -1.77 -7.01 11.90
C VAL A 63 -1.38 -6.19 10.68
N VAL A 64 -1.15 -4.91 10.89
CA VAL A 64 -0.71 -4.00 9.83
C VAL A 64 0.81 -3.97 9.83
N VAL A 65 1.40 -4.49 8.76
CA VAL A 65 2.84 -4.52 8.59
C VAL A 65 3.28 -3.32 7.78
N MET A 66 4.20 -2.56 8.31
CA MET A 66 4.70 -1.34 7.69
C MET A 66 6.22 -1.35 7.63
N ASP A 67 6.76 -0.64 6.64
CA ASP A 67 8.18 -0.35 6.68
C ASP A 67 8.47 0.78 7.68
N ASN A 68 9.75 1.04 7.89
CA ASN A 68 10.22 1.89 8.98
C ASN A 68 10.43 3.35 8.57
N LEU A 69 9.56 3.89 7.71
CA LEU A 69 9.63 5.29 7.28
C LEU A 69 9.16 6.24 8.40
N PRO A 70 9.79 7.42 8.53
CA PRO A 70 9.38 8.39 9.55
C PRO A 70 7.90 8.79 9.47
N ALA A 71 7.35 8.91 8.27
CA ALA A 71 5.94 9.26 8.08
C ALA A 71 5.00 8.21 8.65
N HIS A 72 5.42 6.94 8.70
CA HIS A 72 4.64 5.85 9.27
C HIS A 72 4.69 5.83 10.82
N LYS A 73 5.63 6.55 11.39
CA LYS A 73 5.87 6.58 12.84
C LYS A 73 5.29 7.81 13.53
N VAL A 74 4.35 8.48 12.90
CA VAL A 74 3.62 9.56 13.56
C VAL A 74 2.91 8.97 14.77
N ILE A 75 3.05 9.63 15.89
CA ILE A 75 2.61 9.11 17.19
C ILE A 75 1.14 8.71 17.25
N GLU A 76 0.30 9.33 16.42
CA GLU A 76 -1.14 9.07 16.40
C GLU A 76 -1.53 7.83 15.58
N ILE A 77 -0.64 7.31 14.75
CA ILE A 77 -0.96 6.23 13.80
C ILE A 77 -1.25 4.91 14.54
N GLU A 78 -0.36 4.52 15.43
CA GLU A 78 -0.52 3.26 16.16
C GLU A 78 -1.78 3.23 17.01
N PRO A 79 -2.07 4.30 17.82
CA PRO A 79 -3.33 4.34 18.57
C PRO A 79 -4.57 4.27 17.68
N LEU A 80 -4.56 4.90 16.51
CA LEU A 80 -5.68 4.83 15.55
C LEU A 80 -5.93 3.40 15.11
N ILE A 81 -4.87 2.70 14.74
CA ILE A 81 -4.98 1.31 14.29
C ILE A 81 -5.43 0.41 15.44
N GLN A 82 -4.92 0.63 16.64
CA GLN A 82 -5.33 -0.12 17.82
C GLN A 82 -6.78 0.13 18.20
N SER A 83 -7.33 1.30 17.88
CA SER A 83 -8.73 1.64 18.19
C SER A 83 -9.75 0.72 17.53
N VAL A 84 -9.40 0.05 16.44
CA VAL A 84 -10.25 -0.92 15.73
C VAL A 84 -9.88 -2.37 16.05
N GLY A 85 -9.06 -2.60 17.07
CA GLY A 85 -8.64 -3.94 17.47
C GLY A 85 -7.51 -4.52 16.63
N ALA A 86 -6.86 -3.71 15.81
CA ALA A 86 -5.70 -4.11 15.01
C ALA A 86 -4.40 -3.73 15.71
N SER A 87 -3.30 -4.24 15.23
CA SER A 87 -1.96 -3.93 15.75
C SER A 87 -1.02 -3.56 14.62
N VAL A 88 0.09 -2.92 14.98
CA VAL A 88 1.11 -2.50 14.02
C VAL A 88 2.38 -3.30 14.24
N LEU A 89 2.99 -3.73 13.16
CA LEU A 89 4.30 -4.37 13.15
C LEU A 89 5.19 -3.64 12.15
N TYR A 90 6.26 -3.03 12.64
CA TYR A 90 7.24 -2.38 11.79
C TYR A 90 8.27 -3.40 11.31
N GLN A 91 8.57 -3.37 10.02
CA GLN A 91 9.61 -4.22 9.44
C GLN A 91 11.00 -3.70 9.83
N SER A 92 11.96 -4.62 9.82
CA SER A 92 13.36 -4.24 9.98
C SER A 92 13.79 -3.30 8.87
N PRO A 93 14.69 -2.35 9.16
CA PRO A 93 15.24 -1.48 8.12
C PRO A 93 15.88 -2.30 6.98
N TYR A 94 15.75 -1.79 5.75
CA TYR A 94 16.36 -2.41 4.56
C TYR A 94 15.87 -3.83 4.26
N SER A 95 14.60 -4.12 4.50
CA SER A 95 14.02 -5.44 4.25
C SER A 95 12.87 -5.41 3.24
N PRO A 96 13.06 -4.83 2.03
CA PRO A 96 11.97 -4.73 1.05
C PRO A 96 11.50 -6.11 0.56
N ASP A 97 12.38 -7.11 0.57
CA ASP A 97 12.07 -8.46 0.12
C ASP A 97 11.00 -9.16 0.97
N PHE A 98 10.78 -8.66 2.18
CA PHE A 98 9.76 -9.18 3.09
C PHE A 98 8.45 -8.39 3.04
N ASN A 99 8.32 -7.48 2.09
CA ASN A 99 7.11 -6.67 1.96
C ASN A 99 6.34 -7.03 0.69
N PRO A 100 5.21 -7.75 0.80
CA PRO A 100 4.44 -8.19 -0.37
C PRO A 100 3.98 -7.06 -1.28
N ILE A 101 3.74 -5.88 -0.73
CA ILE A 101 3.26 -4.74 -1.52
C ILE A 101 4.27 -4.25 -2.56
N GLU A 102 5.55 -4.58 -2.39
CA GLU A 102 6.58 -4.25 -3.40
C GLU A 102 6.28 -4.91 -4.74
N HIS A 103 5.75 -6.12 -4.71
CA HIS A 103 5.34 -6.82 -5.93
C HIS A 103 4.19 -6.10 -6.62
N TRP A 104 3.24 -5.60 -5.86
CA TRP A 104 2.13 -4.82 -6.42
C TRP A 104 2.62 -3.52 -7.02
N TRP A 105 3.53 -2.80 -6.32
CA TRP A 105 4.11 -1.57 -6.86
C TRP A 105 4.83 -1.81 -8.19
N SER A 106 5.57 -2.91 -8.31
CA SER A 106 6.23 -3.27 -9.56
C SER A 106 5.22 -3.49 -10.69
N GLN A 107 4.14 -4.17 -10.39
CA GLN A 107 3.07 -4.44 -11.35
C GLN A 107 2.35 -3.16 -11.76
N LEU A 108 2.03 -2.31 -10.81
CA LEU A 108 1.38 -1.03 -11.04
C LEU A 108 2.24 -0.11 -11.92
N LYS A 109 3.53 -0.04 -11.62
CA LYS A 109 4.47 0.74 -12.44
C LYS A 109 4.53 0.25 -13.88
N ALA A 110 4.64 -1.05 -14.06
CA ALA A 110 4.69 -1.64 -15.39
C ALA A 110 3.41 -1.32 -16.17
N PHE A 111 2.27 -1.40 -15.52
CA PHE A 111 0.98 -1.05 -16.11
C PHE A 111 0.95 0.42 -16.54
N LEU A 112 1.35 1.33 -15.65
CA LEU A 112 1.36 2.77 -15.96
C LEU A 112 2.29 3.11 -17.12
N ARG A 113 3.45 2.44 -17.21
CA ARG A 113 4.39 2.66 -18.30
C ARG A 113 3.81 2.33 -19.67
N GLN A 114 2.93 1.34 -19.75
CA GLN A 114 2.31 0.95 -21.03
C GLN A 114 1.45 2.07 -21.61
N PHE A 115 0.86 2.90 -20.76
CA PHE A 115 -0.09 3.91 -21.19
C PHE A 115 0.49 5.32 -21.26
N SER A 116 1.72 5.52 -20.78
CA SER A 116 2.43 6.81 -20.81
C SER A 116 1.52 7.99 -20.41
N PRO A 117 1.03 8.02 -19.16
CA PRO A 117 0.09 9.06 -18.75
C PRO A 117 0.69 10.46 -18.90
N THR A 118 -0.13 11.43 -19.29
CA THR A 118 0.29 12.80 -19.55
C THR A 118 -0.12 13.80 -18.46
N ASN A 119 -0.98 13.39 -17.53
CA ASN A 119 -1.40 14.25 -16.42
C ASN A 119 -1.87 13.40 -15.24
N SER A 120 -2.09 14.04 -14.09
CA SER A 120 -2.47 13.35 -12.86
C SER A 120 -3.85 12.68 -12.96
N LYS A 121 -4.77 13.23 -13.72
CA LYS A 121 -6.09 12.60 -13.92
C LYS A 121 -5.96 11.27 -14.64
N MET A 122 -5.09 11.19 -15.65
CA MET A 122 -4.81 9.93 -16.34
C MET A 122 -4.20 8.91 -15.38
N VAL A 123 -3.29 9.34 -14.51
CA VAL A 123 -2.69 8.47 -13.51
C VAL A 123 -3.78 7.89 -12.60
N ASP A 124 -4.69 8.72 -12.11
CA ASP A 124 -5.78 8.27 -11.25
C ASP A 124 -6.70 7.25 -11.94
N VAL A 125 -7.07 7.52 -13.18
CA VAL A 125 -7.91 6.60 -13.97
C VAL A 125 -7.19 5.28 -14.19
N LEU A 126 -5.90 5.32 -14.53
CA LEU A 126 -5.10 4.12 -14.76
C LEU A 126 -4.93 3.31 -13.46
N ILE A 127 -4.74 3.95 -12.33
CA ILE A 127 -4.65 3.27 -11.04
C ILE A 127 -5.97 2.55 -10.73
N ARG A 128 -7.10 3.22 -10.93
CA ARG A 128 -8.42 2.59 -10.73
C ARG A 128 -8.61 1.38 -11.63
N THR A 129 -8.22 1.50 -12.89
CA THR A 129 -8.28 0.40 -13.85
C THR A 129 -7.38 -0.76 -13.41
N ALA A 130 -6.16 -0.45 -12.98
CA ALA A 130 -5.22 -1.43 -12.48
C ALA A 130 -5.75 -2.17 -11.25
N LEU A 131 -6.48 -1.48 -10.38
CA LEU A 131 -7.12 -2.11 -9.21
C LEU A 131 -8.12 -3.19 -9.61
N ASP A 132 -8.90 -2.93 -10.66
CA ASP A 132 -9.88 -3.90 -11.16
C ASP A 132 -9.22 -5.13 -11.78
N LEU A 133 -7.94 -5.01 -12.18
CA LEU A 133 -7.19 -6.09 -12.80
C LEU A 133 -6.35 -6.91 -11.82
N VAL A 134 -6.36 -6.58 -10.54
CA VAL A 134 -5.59 -7.32 -9.53
C VAL A 134 -6.15 -8.72 -9.38
N ASN A 135 -5.27 -9.71 -9.54
CA ASN A 135 -5.64 -11.12 -9.39
C ASN A 135 -5.38 -11.58 -7.94
N PRO A 136 -6.40 -12.07 -7.22
CA PRO A 136 -6.21 -12.57 -5.85
C PRO A 136 -5.15 -13.65 -5.71
N LYS A 137 -4.94 -14.46 -6.74
CA LYS A 137 -3.87 -15.48 -6.75
C LYS A 137 -2.49 -14.85 -6.67
N HIS A 138 -2.29 -13.71 -7.34
CA HIS A 138 -1.04 -12.97 -7.25
C HIS A 138 -0.80 -12.45 -5.83
N LEU A 139 -1.82 -11.89 -5.21
CA LEU A 139 -1.73 -11.41 -3.83
C LEU A 139 -1.28 -12.53 -2.89
N LYS A 140 -1.95 -13.67 -2.96
CA LYS A 140 -1.58 -14.83 -2.14
C LYS A 140 -0.14 -15.26 -2.37
N ASN A 141 0.29 -15.31 -3.64
CA ASN A 141 1.64 -15.69 -3.97
C ASN A 141 2.69 -14.71 -3.44
N TRP A 142 2.39 -13.42 -3.49
CA TRP A 142 3.28 -12.39 -2.95
C TRP A 142 3.45 -12.52 -1.44
N PHE A 143 2.38 -12.76 -0.71
CA PHE A 143 2.47 -13.00 0.74
C PHE A 143 3.23 -14.28 1.04
N THR A 144 3.01 -15.34 0.28
CA THR A 144 3.74 -16.60 0.45
C THR A 144 5.23 -16.42 0.17
N SER A 145 5.59 -15.73 -0.90
CA SER A 145 6.99 -15.43 -1.26
C SER A 145 7.71 -14.64 -0.17
N CYS A 146 6.97 -13.78 0.52
CA CYS A 146 7.51 -12.96 1.62
C CYS A 146 7.38 -13.63 2.98
N CYS A 147 7.05 -14.91 3.02
CA CYS A 147 6.98 -15.73 4.23
C CYS A 147 5.88 -15.35 5.23
N TYR A 148 4.84 -14.67 4.77
CA TYR A 148 3.73 -14.28 5.65
C TYR A 148 2.62 -15.31 5.76
N CYS A 149 2.57 -16.27 4.85
CA CYS A 149 1.65 -17.39 4.97
C CYS A 149 2.30 -18.63 4.39
N THR A 150 1.96 -19.76 4.96
CA THR A 150 2.41 -21.04 4.46
C THR A 150 1.46 -21.54 3.39
N SER A 151 1.97 -22.37 2.50
CA SER A 151 1.19 -23.01 1.45
C SER A 151 0.29 -24.13 1.98
N LEU A 152 0.19 -24.28 3.27
CA LEU A 152 -0.62 -25.31 3.89
C LEU A 152 -2.09 -25.01 3.68
N THR A 153 -2.67 -25.82 2.88
CA THR A 153 -4.05 -25.78 2.42
C THR A 153 -4.33 -24.74 1.40
#